data_7597b694ec89c3e3f0f61885377241bb
#
_entry.id   7597b694ec89c3e3f0f61885377241bb
#
_cell.length_a   1.000
_cell.length_b   1.000
_cell.length_c   1.000
_cell.angle_alpha   90.00
_cell.angle_beta   90.00
_cell.angle_gamma   90.00
#
_symmetry.space_group_name_H-M   'P 1'
#
loop_
_entity.id
_entity.type
_entity.pdbx_description
1 polymer ?
#
loop_
_entity_poly.entity_id
_entity_poly.type
_entity_poly.pdbx_seq_one_letter_code
_entity_poly.pdbx_strand_id
1 'polypeptide(L)'
;GFQTETLYLSGTGLGDEKALEILSKVKQELKLHICTDIHSPEEAEIAVKVADIVQVPAFLCRQTDLLIAAGKTGKFVNIKKGQFLSPESMKFATEKILSTGNKNIMLTERGTTFGYNDLVIDFRGIPKMKTFGFPVVLDVTHSLQQPNQSSGVTGGQPEMIEYMAKAGLAVG
;
A
#
# COMPACT_ATOMS: atom_id res chain seq x y z
N GLY A 1 -3.25 -11.10 9.19
CA GLY A 1 -2.33 -10.38 8.36
C GLY A 1 -1.13 -9.96 9.17
N PHE A 2 0.05 -10.31 8.72
CA PHE A 2 1.25 -9.73 9.30
C PHE A 2 1.31 -8.28 8.85
N GLN A 3 1.34 -7.36 9.82
CA GLN A 3 1.61 -5.96 9.54
C GLN A 3 3.08 -5.87 9.18
N THR A 4 3.38 -5.74 7.91
CA THR A 4 4.72 -5.44 7.41
C THR A 4 5.20 -4.07 7.92
N GLU A 5 4.31 -3.25 8.43
CA GLU A 5 4.59 -1.93 9.01
C GLU A 5 5.51 -1.93 10.23
N THR A 6 5.62 -3.05 10.94
CA THR A 6 6.55 -3.15 12.05
C THR A 6 8.01 -3.10 11.60
N LEU A 7 8.27 -3.21 10.31
CA LEU A 7 9.60 -3.06 9.72
C LEU A 7 9.88 -1.64 9.20
N TYR A 8 8.90 -0.76 9.33
CA TYR A 8 9.02 0.64 9.06
C TYR A 8 9.67 1.40 10.20
N LEU A 9 10.91 1.20 10.38
CA LEU A 9 11.70 2.07 11.22
C LEU A 9 12.61 2.88 10.29
N SER A 10 11.98 3.85 9.62
CA SER A 10 12.71 4.86 8.89
C SER A 10 13.84 5.44 9.74
N GLY A 11 15.06 5.28 9.31
CA GLY A 11 16.24 5.93 9.89
C GLY A 11 16.82 5.33 11.17
N THR A 12 16.09 4.50 11.90
CA THR A 12 16.57 3.88 13.14
C THR A 12 16.35 2.37 13.20
N GLY A 13 15.85 1.78 12.12
CA GLY A 13 15.56 0.37 12.03
C GLY A 13 16.79 -0.50 11.87
N LEU A 14 16.56 -1.80 11.68
CA LEU A 14 17.59 -2.82 11.53
C LEU A 14 18.43 -2.67 10.24
N GLY A 15 18.08 -1.69 9.38
CA GLY A 15 18.61 -1.54 8.03
C GLY A 15 17.94 -2.50 7.03
N ASP A 16 17.91 -2.10 5.76
CA ASP A 16 17.19 -2.81 4.71
C ASP A 16 17.65 -4.24 4.51
N GLU A 17 18.97 -4.47 4.54
CA GLU A 17 19.54 -5.82 4.35
C GLU A 17 19.06 -6.79 5.43
N LYS A 18 19.10 -6.39 6.69
CA LYS A 18 18.68 -7.24 7.81
C LYS A 18 17.19 -7.45 7.83
N ALA A 19 16.39 -6.43 7.48
CA ALA A 19 14.95 -6.55 7.33
C ALA A 19 14.59 -7.54 6.23
N LEU A 20 15.26 -7.47 5.09
CA LEU A 20 15.04 -8.40 3.98
C LEU A 20 15.49 -9.83 4.30
N GLU A 21 16.55 -10.02 5.08
CA GLU A 21 16.93 -11.35 5.59
C GLU A 21 15.82 -11.98 6.44
N ILE A 22 15.21 -11.19 7.34
CA ILE A 22 14.08 -11.65 8.17
C ILE A 22 12.88 -12.00 7.28
N LEU A 23 12.52 -11.14 6.33
CA LEU A 23 11.43 -11.41 5.39
C LEU A 23 11.70 -12.66 4.54
N SER A 24 12.95 -12.87 4.12
CA SER A 24 13.35 -14.07 3.38
C SER A 24 13.14 -15.34 4.20
N LYS A 25 13.52 -15.33 5.49
CA LYS A 25 13.27 -16.45 6.40
C LYS A 25 11.78 -16.73 6.59
N VAL A 26 10.99 -15.68 6.84
CA VAL A 26 9.52 -15.79 6.96
C VAL A 26 8.91 -16.40 5.68
N LYS A 27 9.35 -15.92 4.51
CA LYS A 27 8.91 -16.45 3.22
C LYS A 27 9.19 -17.94 3.08
N GLN A 28 10.38 -18.38 3.43
CA GLN A 28 10.81 -19.77 3.30
C GLN A 28 10.12 -20.69 4.30
N GLU A 29 10.03 -20.28 5.57
CA GLU A 29 9.49 -21.10 6.64
C GLU A 29 7.96 -21.23 6.56
N LEU A 30 7.28 -20.12 6.25
CA LEU A 30 5.81 -20.08 6.23
C LEU A 30 5.22 -20.24 4.83
N LYS A 31 6.04 -20.30 3.79
CA LYS A 31 5.62 -20.38 2.36
C LYS A 31 4.60 -19.29 1.97
N LEU A 32 4.81 -18.07 2.48
CA LEU A 32 3.95 -16.92 2.22
C LEU A 32 4.55 -16.01 1.15
N HIS A 33 3.67 -15.33 0.41
CA HIS A 33 4.10 -14.22 -0.43
C HIS A 33 4.43 -13.00 0.43
N ILE A 34 5.52 -12.33 0.07
CA ILE A 34 5.98 -11.13 0.78
C ILE A 34 5.58 -9.88 0.01
N CYS A 35 4.93 -8.97 0.72
CA CYS A 35 4.66 -7.61 0.28
C CYS A 35 5.48 -6.65 1.16
N THR A 36 6.23 -5.75 0.54
CA THR A 36 6.97 -4.71 1.28
C THR A 36 6.90 -3.37 0.58
N ASP A 37 6.90 -2.31 1.36
CA ASP A 37 6.93 -0.95 0.83
C ASP A 37 8.31 -0.58 0.30
N ILE A 38 8.33 0.36 -0.62
CA ILE A 38 9.53 1.03 -1.10
C ILE A 38 9.31 2.55 -0.99
N HIS A 39 10.36 3.29 -0.63
CA HIS A 39 10.29 4.76 -0.47
C HIS A 39 11.21 5.49 -1.46
N SER A 40 12.14 4.76 -2.07
CA SER A 40 13.03 5.30 -3.10
C SER A 40 13.16 4.33 -4.29
N PRO A 41 13.56 4.83 -5.46
CA PRO A 41 13.83 3.97 -6.62
C PRO A 41 14.89 2.89 -6.33
N GLU A 42 15.90 3.19 -5.52
CA GLU A 42 16.99 2.26 -5.16
C GLU A 42 16.46 1.10 -4.30
N GLU A 43 15.53 1.37 -3.40
CA GLU A 43 14.89 0.33 -2.59
C GLU A 43 14.12 -0.69 -3.43
N ALA A 44 13.58 -0.29 -4.58
CA ALA A 44 12.89 -1.20 -5.48
C ALA A 44 13.82 -2.33 -5.96
N GLU A 45 15.06 -2.02 -6.30
CA GLU A 45 16.06 -3.00 -6.78
C GLU A 45 16.49 -3.98 -5.67
N ILE A 46 16.45 -3.52 -4.42
CA ILE A 46 16.81 -4.33 -3.26
C ILE A 46 15.63 -5.22 -2.85
N ALA A 47 14.44 -4.63 -2.76
CA ALA A 47 13.22 -5.31 -2.32
C ALA A 47 12.85 -6.51 -3.21
N VAL A 48 13.06 -6.43 -4.53
CA VAL A 48 12.69 -7.50 -5.48
C VAL A 48 13.44 -8.81 -5.26
N LYS A 49 14.54 -8.79 -4.54
CA LYS A 49 15.31 -10.01 -4.20
C LYS A 49 14.51 -10.94 -3.30
N VAL A 50 13.57 -10.40 -2.52
CA VAL A 50 12.77 -11.15 -1.55
C VAL A 50 11.27 -10.98 -1.81
N ALA A 51 10.82 -9.76 -2.08
CA ALA A 51 9.41 -9.44 -2.24
C ALA A 51 8.79 -10.05 -3.50
N ASP A 52 7.55 -10.50 -3.38
CA ASP A 52 6.69 -10.90 -4.49
C ASP A 52 5.82 -9.74 -4.97
N ILE A 53 5.51 -8.84 -4.05
CA ILE A 53 4.71 -7.65 -4.26
C ILE A 53 5.51 -6.46 -3.74
N VAL A 54 5.73 -5.47 -4.58
CA VAL A 54 6.31 -4.18 -4.22
C VAL A 54 5.18 -3.21 -3.96
N GLN A 55 5.16 -2.58 -2.80
CA GLN A 55 4.12 -1.63 -2.43
C GLN A 55 4.63 -0.19 -2.50
N VAL A 56 3.85 0.68 -3.13
CA VAL A 56 4.06 2.13 -3.13
C VAL A 56 3.17 2.76 -2.07
N PRO A 57 3.75 3.37 -1.02
CA PRO A 57 2.99 3.98 0.08
C PRO A 57 2.05 5.09 -0.40
N ALA A 58 0.99 5.32 0.36
CA ALA A 58 -0.05 6.28 0.02
C ALA A 58 0.48 7.71 -0.20
N PHE A 59 1.39 8.17 0.64
CA PHE A 59 1.99 9.49 0.50
C PHE A 59 2.87 9.63 -0.75
N LEU A 60 3.41 8.53 -1.27
CA LEU A 60 4.32 8.50 -2.40
C LEU A 60 3.65 8.08 -3.72
N CYS A 61 2.36 7.82 -3.71
CA CYS A 61 1.62 7.27 -4.86
C CYS A 61 1.62 8.16 -6.12
N ARG A 62 2.10 9.40 -6.02
CA ARG A 62 2.27 10.32 -7.16
C ARG A 62 3.72 10.45 -7.64
N GLN A 63 4.69 9.91 -6.92
CA GLN A 63 6.12 10.03 -7.24
C GLN A 63 6.43 9.23 -8.50
N THR A 64 6.75 9.94 -9.58
CA THR A 64 6.92 9.33 -10.90
C THR A 64 8.09 8.36 -10.92
N ASP A 65 9.23 8.76 -10.38
CA ASP A 65 10.45 7.95 -10.39
C ASP A 65 10.27 6.66 -9.60
N LEU A 66 9.60 6.73 -8.44
CA LEU A 66 9.29 5.58 -7.61
C LEU A 66 8.34 4.61 -8.32
N LEU A 67 7.28 5.12 -8.96
CA LEU A 67 6.32 4.31 -9.72
C LEU A 67 7.00 3.62 -10.92
N ILE A 68 7.85 4.33 -11.64
CA ILE A 68 8.61 3.76 -12.75
C ILE A 68 9.59 2.68 -12.24
N ALA A 69 10.30 2.93 -11.14
CA ALA A 69 11.19 1.96 -10.54
C ALA A 69 10.42 0.70 -10.10
N ALA A 70 9.30 0.87 -9.40
CA ALA A 70 8.41 -0.23 -9.03
C ALA A 70 7.95 -1.04 -10.25
N GLY A 71 7.53 -0.36 -11.32
CA GLY A 71 7.10 -1.00 -12.57
C GLY A 71 8.21 -1.82 -13.22
N LYS A 72 9.42 -1.28 -13.29
CA LYS A 72 10.59 -1.96 -13.88
C LYS A 72 11.00 -3.24 -13.16
N THR A 73 10.57 -3.44 -11.92
CA THR A 73 10.84 -4.68 -11.17
C THR A 73 10.20 -5.91 -11.81
N GLY A 74 9.14 -5.76 -12.61
CA GLY A 74 8.35 -6.85 -13.16
C GLY A 74 7.50 -7.61 -12.12
N LYS A 75 7.61 -7.28 -10.85
CA LYS A 75 6.80 -7.86 -9.76
C LYS A 75 5.39 -7.28 -9.75
N PHE A 76 4.50 -7.86 -8.93
CA PHE A 76 3.25 -7.18 -8.63
C PHE A 76 3.53 -5.85 -7.94
N VAL A 77 2.85 -4.80 -8.37
CA VAL A 77 2.95 -3.46 -7.78
C VAL A 77 1.62 -3.10 -7.14
N ASN A 78 1.60 -3.00 -5.81
CA ASN A 78 0.46 -2.49 -5.08
C ASN A 78 0.61 -0.99 -4.85
N ILE A 79 -0.33 -0.19 -5.34
CA ILE A 79 -0.31 1.26 -5.18
C ILE A 79 -1.37 1.65 -4.16
N LYS A 80 -0.95 2.11 -2.98
CA LYS A 80 -1.89 2.63 -1.97
C LYS A 80 -2.38 4.01 -2.38
N LYS A 81 -3.70 4.17 -2.45
CA LYS A 81 -4.30 5.47 -2.78
C LYS A 81 -3.96 6.50 -1.71
N GLY A 82 -3.43 7.64 -2.13
CA GLY A 82 -3.21 8.77 -1.23
C GLY A 82 -4.51 9.27 -0.60
N GLN A 83 -4.45 9.64 0.68
CA GLN A 83 -5.59 10.18 1.42
C GLN A 83 -6.13 11.49 0.83
N PHE A 84 -5.32 12.13 0.01
CA PHE A 84 -5.59 13.40 -0.68
C PHE A 84 -6.06 13.23 -2.14
N LEU A 85 -6.18 11.99 -2.62
CA LEU A 85 -6.54 11.71 -4.01
C LEU A 85 -7.97 11.21 -4.16
N SER A 86 -8.61 11.62 -5.26
CA SER A 86 -9.81 10.95 -5.72
C SER A 86 -9.50 9.56 -6.30
N PRO A 87 -10.46 8.63 -6.28
CA PRO A 87 -10.31 7.32 -6.93
C PRO A 87 -9.90 7.41 -8.40
N GLU A 88 -10.45 8.37 -9.13
CA GLU A 88 -10.16 8.59 -10.55
C GLU A 88 -8.69 8.94 -10.80
N SER A 89 -8.08 9.67 -9.89
CA SER A 89 -6.67 10.10 -10.01
C SER A 89 -5.69 8.93 -9.95
N MET A 90 -6.11 7.77 -9.42
CA MET A 90 -5.27 6.57 -9.37
C MET A 90 -4.94 6.03 -10.77
N LYS A 91 -5.74 6.37 -11.78
CA LYS A 91 -5.44 6.04 -13.17
C LYS A 91 -4.06 6.53 -13.60
N PHE A 92 -3.68 7.74 -13.22
CA PHE A 92 -2.37 8.30 -13.60
C PHE A 92 -1.19 7.54 -12.97
N ALA A 93 -1.37 6.98 -11.78
CA ALA A 93 -0.35 6.13 -11.17
C ALA A 93 -0.23 4.79 -11.92
N THR A 94 -1.36 4.18 -12.31
CA THR A 94 -1.34 2.95 -13.10
C THR A 94 -0.69 3.15 -14.47
N GLU A 95 -0.96 4.27 -15.14
CA GLU A 95 -0.37 4.59 -16.46
C GLU A 95 1.17 4.66 -16.39
N LYS A 96 1.73 5.17 -15.31
CA LYS A 96 3.18 5.20 -15.10
C LYS A 96 3.77 3.79 -14.96
N ILE A 97 3.12 2.88 -14.24
CA ILE A 97 3.55 1.48 -14.16
C ILE A 97 3.42 0.83 -15.55
N LEU A 98 2.27 1.01 -16.22
CA LEU A 98 2.03 0.45 -17.56
C LEU A 98 3.07 0.91 -18.59
N SER A 99 3.58 2.14 -18.50
CA SER A 99 4.61 2.64 -19.39
C SER A 99 5.93 1.86 -19.32
N THR A 100 6.16 1.11 -18.25
CA THR A 100 7.31 0.19 -18.11
C THR A 100 7.08 -1.17 -18.77
N GLY A 101 5.87 -1.45 -19.27
CA GLY A 101 5.45 -2.75 -19.78
C GLY A 101 4.87 -3.69 -18.70
N ASN A 102 4.95 -3.33 -17.43
CA ASN A 102 4.43 -4.14 -16.33
C ASN A 102 2.90 -3.96 -16.21
N LYS A 103 2.16 -5.08 -16.23
CA LYS A 103 0.70 -5.11 -16.09
C LYS A 103 0.24 -5.71 -14.76
N ASN A 104 1.17 -6.15 -13.93
CA ASN A 104 0.88 -6.74 -12.62
C ASN A 104 0.63 -5.64 -11.59
N ILE A 105 -0.54 -5.05 -11.61
CA ILE A 105 -0.91 -3.90 -10.77
C ILE A 105 -2.08 -4.27 -9.88
N MET A 106 -2.09 -3.78 -8.66
CA MET A 106 -3.26 -3.72 -7.79
C MET A 106 -3.34 -2.34 -7.12
N LEU A 107 -4.54 -1.92 -6.79
CA LEU A 107 -4.81 -0.64 -6.14
C LEU A 107 -5.35 -0.86 -4.75
N THR A 108 -4.92 -0.07 -3.79
CA THR A 108 -5.42 -0.18 -2.41
C THR A 108 -6.14 1.09 -1.98
N GLU A 109 -7.42 0.94 -1.64
CA GLU A 109 -8.18 1.96 -0.92
C GLU A 109 -7.80 1.88 0.57
N ARG A 110 -7.47 3.03 1.17
CA ARG A 110 -7.07 3.11 2.58
C ARG A 110 -7.64 4.32 3.31
N GLY A 111 -8.67 4.92 2.74
CA GLY A 111 -9.34 6.09 3.29
C GLY A 111 -8.86 7.41 2.72
N THR A 112 -9.70 8.39 2.87
CA THR A 112 -9.50 9.78 2.47
C THR A 112 -9.56 10.66 3.71
N THR A 113 -8.71 11.67 3.79
CA THR A 113 -8.68 12.62 4.91
C THR A 113 -10.05 13.27 5.11
N PHE A 114 -10.54 13.21 6.34
CA PHE A 114 -11.76 13.86 6.80
C PHE A 114 -11.41 14.80 7.97
N GLY A 115 -11.32 16.09 7.70
CA GLY A 115 -10.70 17.02 8.63
C GLY A 115 -9.21 16.70 8.84
N TYR A 116 -8.70 16.91 10.06
CA TYR A 116 -7.28 16.73 10.39
C TYR A 116 -6.97 15.41 11.12
N ASN A 117 -7.97 14.80 11.74
CA ASN A 117 -7.76 13.76 12.74
C ASN A 117 -8.51 12.46 12.41
N ASP A 118 -9.13 12.37 11.24
CA ASP A 118 -9.92 11.20 10.87
C ASP A 118 -9.79 10.86 9.38
N LEU A 119 -10.22 9.65 9.03
CA LEU A 119 -10.28 9.15 7.67
C LEU A 119 -11.65 8.53 7.42
N VAL A 120 -12.11 8.63 6.18
CA VAL A 120 -13.33 7.96 5.72
C VAL A 120 -13.07 7.17 4.45
N ILE A 121 -13.81 6.08 4.23
CA ILE A 121 -13.86 5.38 2.97
C ILE A 121 -15.12 5.79 2.22
N ASP A 122 -14.92 6.32 1.02
CA ASP A 122 -15.99 6.38 0.03
C ASP A 122 -16.03 5.06 -0.74
N PHE A 123 -16.95 4.18 -0.36
CA PHE A 123 -17.08 2.86 -1.01
C PHE A 123 -17.41 2.95 -2.50
N ARG A 124 -17.92 4.08 -3.01
CA ARG A 124 -18.12 4.31 -4.45
C ARG A 124 -16.79 4.33 -5.21
N GLY A 125 -15.69 4.62 -4.52
CA GLY A 125 -14.34 4.64 -5.08
C GLY A 125 -13.85 3.26 -5.51
N ILE A 126 -14.26 2.20 -4.81
CA ILE A 126 -13.81 0.83 -5.10
C ILE A 126 -14.26 0.37 -6.49
N PRO A 127 -15.56 0.34 -6.83
CA PRO A 127 -15.98 -0.03 -8.17
C PRO A 127 -15.44 0.93 -9.25
N LYS A 128 -15.22 2.21 -8.90
CA LYS A 128 -14.61 3.16 -9.82
C LYS A 128 -13.16 2.78 -10.18
N MET A 129 -12.33 2.47 -9.19
CA MET A 129 -10.95 2.02 -9.44
C MET A 129 -10.91 0.67 -10.17
N LYS A 130 -11.88 -0.22 -9.94
CA LYS A 130 -11.99 -1.51 -10.68
C LYS A 130 -12.19 -1.30 -12.18
N THR A 131 -12.78 -0.19 -12.62
CA THR A 131 -12.93 0.11 -14.06
C THR A 131 -11.59 0.29 -14.78
N PHE A 132 -10.49 0.48 -14.06
CA PHE A 132 -9.16 0.56 -14.66
C PHE A 132 -8.60 -0.83 -15.06
N GLY A 133 -9.31 -1.91 -14.72
CA GLY A 133 -8.95 -3.27 -15.09
C GLY A 133 -8.00 -3.96 -14.12
N PHE A 134 -7.82 -3.43 -12.90
CA PHE A 134 -6.93 -3.99 -11.89
C PHE A 134 -7.70 -4.40 -10.64
N PRO A 135 -7.21 -5.41 -9.88
CA PRO A 135 -7.74 -5.73 -8.57
C PRO A 135 -7.67 -4.54 -7.63
N VAL A 136 -8.70 -4.39 -6.79
CA VAL A 136 -8.75 -3.37 -5.75
C VAL A 136 -8.75 -4.06 -4.39
N VAL A 137 -7.85 -3.63 -3.52
CA VAL A 137 -7.72 -4.07 -2.13
C VAL A 137 -8.31 -3.01 -1.22
N LEU A 138 -9.06 -3.41 -0.21
CA LEU A 138 -9.47 -2.53 0.89
C LEU A 138 -8.58 -2.77 2.11
N ASP A 139 -7.83 -1.75 2.50
CA ASP A 139 -7.03 -1.77 3.72
C ASP A 139 -7.89 -1.28 4.89
N VAL A 140 -8.49 -2.22 5.60
CA VAL A 140 -9.38 -1.94 6.72
C VAL A 140 -8.66 -1.49 7.99
N THR A 141 -7.35 -1.65 8.04
CA THR A 141 -6.54 -1.21 9.18
C THR A 141 -6.21 0.28 9.06
N HIS A 142 -5.59 0.66 7.94
CA HIS A 142 -5.16 2.06 7.74
C HIS A 142 -6.32 3.01 7.47
N SER A 143 -7.43 2.52 6.93
CA SER A 143 -8.63 3.34 6.75
C SER A 143 -9.31 3.73 8.05
N LEU A 144 -8.98 3.06 9.15
CA LEU A 144 -9.49 3.33 10.49
C LEU A 144 -8.47 4.05 11.39
N GLN A 145 -7.36 4.49 10.84
CA GLN A 145 -6.40 5.31 11.57
C GLN A 145 -6.98 6.68 11.92
N GLN A 146 -6.56 7.17 13.07
CA GLN A 146 -6.83 8.53 13.52
C GLN A 146 -5.49 9.28 13.61
N PRO A 147 -5.08 9.96 12.53
CA PRO A 147 -3.82 10.69 12.49
C PRO A 147 -3.83 11.92 13.40
N ASN A 148 -2.67 12.54 13.58
CA ASN A 148 -2.48 13.82 14.26
C ASN A 148 -3.03 13.88 15.70
N GLN A 149 -2.92 12.78 16.44
CA GLN A 149 -3.31 12.76 17.85
C GLN A 149 -2.33 13.57 18.72
N SER A 150 -2.81 14.18 19.78
CA SER A 150 -2.02 14.97 20.71
C SER A 150 -0.91 14.17 21.42
N SER A 151 -1.05 12.85 21.47
CA SER A 151 -0.03 11.93 22.00
C SER A 151 1.20 11.77 21.08
N GLY A 152 1.15 12.28 19.85
CA GLY A 152 2.18 12.07 18.83
C GLY A 152 2.17 10.68 18.21
N VAL A 153 1.23 9.82 18.61
CA VAL A 153 1.03 8.47 18.06
C VAL A 153 -0.31 8.39 17.37
N THR A 154 -0.35 7.80 16.19
CA THR A 154 -1.60 7.58 15.44
C THR A 154 -2.53 6.65 16.24
N GLY A 155 -3.76 7.10 16.47
CA GLY A 155 -4.83 6.30 17.03
C GLY A 155 -5.52 5.43 15.96
N GLY A 156 -6.59 4.75 16.37
CA GLY A 156 -7.41 3.94 15.47
C GLY A 156 -8.65 3.39 16.13
N GLN A 157 -9.52 2.77 15.33
CA GLN A 157 -10.79 2.17 15.75
C GLN A 157 -10.83 0.68 15.35
N PRO A 158 -10.05 -0.19 15.99
CA PRO A 158 -9.94 -1.59 15.60
C PRO A 158 -11.27 -2.36 15.71
N GLU A 159 -12.18 -1.92 16.56
CA GLU A 159 -13.52 -2.51 16.70
C GLU A 159 -14.39 -2.34 15.43
N MET A 160 -14.03 -1.40 14.55
CA MET A 160 -14.72 -1.17 13.29
C MET A 160 -14.23 -2.04 12.13
N ILE A 161 -13.12 -2.78 12.29
CA ILE A 161 -12.49 -3.57 11.22
C ILE A 161 -13.48 -4.55 10.59
N GLU A 162 -14.25 -5.28 11.40
CA GLU A 162 -15.20 -6.27 10.89
C GLU A 162 -16.29 -5.62 10.01
N TYR A 163 -16.81 -4.48 10.43
CA TYR A 163 -17.84 -3.76 9.69
C TYR A 163 -17.31 -3.26 8.35
N MET A 164 -16.11 -2.68 8.36
CA MET A 164 -15.47 -2.18 7.14
C MET A 164 -15.12 -3.31 6.18
N ALA A 165 -14.66 -4.45 6.68
CA ALA A 165 -14.37 -5.62 5.86
C ALA A 165 -15.65 -6.16 5.20
N LYS A 166 -16.75 -6.28 5.93
CA LYS A 166 -18.06 -6.70 5.39
C LYS A 166 -18.57 -5.74 4.32
N ALA A 167 -18.45 -4.43 4.57
CA ALA A 167 -18.84 -3.41 3.58
C ALA A 167 -17.96 -3.50 2.31
N GLY A 168 -16.65 -3.69 2.47
CA GLY A 168 -15.73 -3.89 1.36
C GLY A 168 -16.08 -5.10 0.50
N LEU A 169 -16.41 -6.23 1.13
CA LEU A 169 -16.84 -7.44 0.42
C LEU A 169 -18.17 -7.24 -0.33
N ALA A 170 -19.06 -6.42 0.22
CA ALA A 170 -20.36 -6.14 -0.41
C ALA A 170 -20.26 -5.32 -1.70
N VAL A 171 -19.21 -4.51 -1.85
CA VAL A 171 -18.98 -3.73 -3.08
C VAL A 171 -18.06 -4.44 -4.08
N GLY A 172 -17.60 -5.65 -3.74
CA GLY A 172 -16.77 -6.50 -4.60
C GLY A 172 -15.30 -6.23 -4.50
#